data_498388e7e727622a1b8c65ffb52776dc
#
_entry.id   498388e7e727622a1b8c65ffb52776dc
#
_cell.length_a   1.000
_cell.length_b   1.000
_cell.length_c   1.000
_cell.angle_alpha   90.00
_cell.angle_beta   90.00
_cell.angle_gamma   90.00
#
_symmetry.space_group_name_H-M   'P 1'
#
loop_
_entity.id
_entity.type
_entity.pdbx_description
1 polymer ?
#
loop_
_entity_poly.entity_id
_entity_poly.type
_entity_poly.pdbx_seq_one_letter_code
_entity_poly.pdbx_strand_id
1 'polypeptide(L)'
;MRNRQKDEIMRDVLYSAQGGAGITKIMFHAYLTHSQAKEYTQALMSSGLLEQDIEAASLRQFRTTPKGVEYLAAAERMSDMLAIETRRAAKPGAFLL
;
A
#
# COMPACT_ATOMS: atom_id res chain seq x y z
N MET A 1 12.70 -10.00 -13.11
CA MET A 1 11.79 -9.79 -11.99
C MET A 1 12.14 -8.52 -11.24
N ARG A 2 11.13 -7.76 -10.92
CA ARG A 2 11.35 -6.48 -10.30
C ARG A 2 11.20 -6.56 -8.78
N ASN A 3 12.15 -5.99 -8.06
CA ASN A 3 12.04 -5.89 -6.62
C ASN A 3 11.23 -4.68 -6.24
N ARG A 4 10.19 -4.91 -5.45
CA ARG A 4 9.37 -3.81 -4.96
C ARG A 4 9.89 -3.34 -3.62
N GLN A 5 9.82 -2.04 -3.41
CA GLN A 5 10.17 -1.48 -2.11
C GLN A 5 9.10 -1.86 -1.09
N LYS A 6 9.52 -1.93 0.17
CA LYS A 6 8.57 -2.26 1.24
C LYS A 6 7.42 -1.28 1.31
N ASP A 7 7.69 0.00 1.10
CA ASP A 7 6.63 1.00 1.15
C ASP A 7 5.64 0.82 0.00
N GLU A 8 6.10 0.38 -1.17
CA GLU A 8 5.20 0.06 -2.26
C GLU A 8 4.25 -1.08 -1.89
N ILE A 9 4.83 -2.11 -1.28
CA ILE A 9 4.04 -3.27 -0.87
C ILE A 9 3.01 -2.88 0.17
N MET A 10 3.43 -2.07 1.13
CA MET A 10 2.52 -1.61 2.17
C MET A 10 1.38 -0.80 1.60
N ARG A 11 1.66 0.06 0.62
CA ARG A 11 0.61 0.81 -0.05
C ARG A 11 -0.36 -0.12 -0.77
N ASP A 12 0.16 -1.13 -1.46
CA ASP A 12 -0.69 -2.09 -2.16
C ASP A 12 -1.61 -2.82 -1.19
N VAL A 13 -1.08 -3.21 -0.03
CA VAL A 13 -1.89 -3.86 0.99
C VAL A 13 -2.99 -2.93 1.47
N LEU A 14 -2.64 -1.68 1.75
CA LEU A 14 -3.62 -0.71 2.24
C LEU A 14 -4.69 -0.41 1.19
N TYR A 15 -4.29 -0.30 -0.08
CA TYR A 15 -5.27 -0.10 -1.15
C TYR A 15 -6.23 -1.27 -1.25
N SER A 16 -5.72 -2.49 -1.16
CA SER A 16 -6.58 -3.67 -1.27
C SER A 16 -7.52 -3.80 -0.09
N ALA A 17 -7.18 -3.22 1.05
CA ALA A 17 -8.00 -3.33 2.26
C ALA A 17 -8.95 -2.15 2.45
N GLN A 18 -8.96 -1.19 1.54
CA GLN A 18 -9.96 -0.13 1.61
C GLN A 18 -11.33 -0.73 1.39
N GLY A 19 -12.23 -0.52 2.34
CA GLY A 19 -13.54 -1.12 2.25
C GLY A 19 -13.62 -2.55 2.74
N GLY A 20 -12.48 -3.13 3.11
CA GLY A 20 -12.44 -4.48 3.68
C GLY A 20 -11.88 -5.51 2.72
N ALA A 21 -10.99 -6.36 3.22
CA ALA A 21 -10.42 -7.44 2.41
C ALA A 21 -9.92 -8.55 3.32
N GLY A 22 -10.18 -9.80 2.90
CA GLY A 22 -9.59 -10.95 3.56
C GLY A 22 -8.13 -11.12 3.13
N ILE A 23 -7.45 -12.03 3.81
CA ILE A 23 -6.03 -12.25 3.54
C ILE A 23 -5.79 -12.71 2.10
N THR A 24 -6.69 -13.51 1.55
CA THR A 24 -6.54 -14.02 0.19
C THR A 24 -6.57 -12.90 -0.85
N LYS A 25 -7.48 -11.95 -0.67
CA LYS A 25 -7.57 -10.82 -1.58
C LYS A 25 -6.30 -9.97 -1.48
N ILE A 26 -5.80 -9.76 -0.26
CA ILE A 26 -4.59 -9.00 -0.05
C ILE A 26 -3.40 -9.68 -0.74
N MET A 27 -3.28 -11.00 -0.56
CA MET A 27 -2.22 -11.77 -1.21
C MET A 27 -2.26 -11.58 -2.73
N PHE A 28 -3.45 -11.69 -3.29
CA PHE A 28 -3.64 -11.62 -4.71
C PHE A 28 -3.31 -10.25 -5.26
N HIS A 29 -3.84 -9.21 -4.61
CA HIS A 29 -3.65 -7.85 -5.11
C HIS A 29 -2.25 -7.30 -4.86
N ALA A 30 -1.61 -7.73 -3.78
CA ALA A 30 -0.27 -7.25 -3.46
C ALA A 30 0.82 -8.20 -3.90
N TYR A 31 0.45 -9.31 -4.53
CA TYR A 31 1.40 -10.31 -5.03
C TYR A 31 2.29 -10.84 -3.92
N LEU A 32 1.66 -11.29 -2.85
CA LEU A 32 2.38 -11.78 -1.68
C LEU A 32 2.03 -13.23 -1.40
N THR A 33 2.99 -13.94 -0.82
CA THR A 33 2.70 -15.24 -0.25
C THR A 33 1.86 -15.03 1.01
N HIS A 34 1.26 -16.11 1.51
CA HIS A 34 0.48 -16.03 2.74
C HIS A 34 1.34 -15.52 3.90
N SER A 35 2.55 -16.03 3.99
CA SER A 35 3.48 -15.65 5.04
C SER A 35 3.82 -14.17 4.99
N GLN A 36 4.10 -13.67 3.78
CA GLN A 36 4.40 -12.26 3.60
C GLN A 36 3.20 -11.38 3.92
N ALA A 37 2.02 -11.82 3.48
CA ALA A 37 0.80 -11.05 3.74
C ALA A 37 0.55 -10.94 5.25
N LYS A 38 0.80 -12.01 5.98
CA LYS A 38 0.66 -11.98 7.44
C LYS A 38 1.63 -10.99 8.06
N GLU A 39 2.88 -10.99 7.59
CA GLU A 39 3.89 -10.09 8.11
C GLU A 39 3.51 -8.63 7.88
N TYR A 40 3.11 -8.32 6.65
CA TYR A 40 2.78 -6.94 6.31
C TYR A 40 1.52 -6.46 7.01
N THR A 41 0.49 -7.31 7.10
CA THR A 41 -0.72 -6.90 7.79
C THR A 41 -0.46 -6.67 9.27
N GLN A 42 0.37 -7.50 9.89
CA GLN A 42 0.72 -7.32 11.29
C GLN A 42 1.48 -6.02 11.51
N ALA A 43 2.44 -5.73 10.64
CA ALA A 43 3.21 -4.50 10.75
C ALA A 43 2.31 -3.28 10.61
N LEU A 44 1.39 -3.33 9.65
CA LEU A 44 0.48 -2.22 9.42
C LEU A 44 -0.52 -2.03 10.56
N MET A 45 -0.96 -3.15 11.15
CA MET A 45 -1.82 -3.07 12.32
C MET A 45 -1.09 -2.45 13.51
N SER A 46 0.17 -2.83 13.69
CA SER A 46 0.98 -2.26 14.77
C SER A 46 1.15 -0.75 14.63
N SER A 47 1.17 -0.29 13.40
CA SER A 47 1.32 1.14 13.12
C SER A 47 0.00 1.90 13.13
N GLY A 48 -1.12 1.19 13.30
CA GLY A 48 -2.42 1.82 13.32
C GLY A 48 -2.97 2.16 11.95
N LEU A 49 -2.35 1.66 10.88
CA LEU A 49 -2.78 1.94 9.51
C LEU A 49 -3.80 0.94 9.01
N LEU A 50 -3.89 -0.20 9.66
CA LEU A 50 -4.77 -1.28 9.29
C LEU A 50 -5.43 -1.82 10.55
N GLU A 51 -6.68 -2.25 10.44
CA GLU A 51 -7.35 -2.89 11.55
C GLU A 51 -7.97 -4.18 11.07
N GLN A 52 -8.22 -5.08 11.99
CA GLN A 52 -8.85 -6.35 11.70
C GLN A 52 -10.27 -6.33 12.22
N ASP A 53 -11.20 -6.63 11.32
CA ASP A 53 -12.61 -6.66 11.66
C ASP A 53 -13.03 -8.12 11.79
N ILE A 54 -13.47 -8.48 12.98
CA ILE A 54 -13.83 -9.87 13.27
C ILE A 54 -15.34 -10.05 13.31
N GLU A 55 -16.05 -9.07 12.90
CA GLU A 55 -17.50 -9.05 13.07
C GLU A 55 -18.26 -10.06 12.25
N ALA A 56 -17.79 -10.36 11.09
CA ALA A 56 -18.53 -11.20 10.19
C ALA A 56 -18.24 -12.66 10.48
N ALA A 57 -18.80 -13.16 11.56
CA ALA A 57 -18.77 -14.56 11.88
C ALA A 57 -17.35 -15.13 11.80
N SER A 58 -17.08 -15.96 10.84
CA SER A 58 -15.78 -16.60 10.76
C SER A 58 -14.82 -15.92 9.82
N LEU A 59 -15.24 -14.85 9.18
CA LEU A 59 -14.41 -14.22 8.16
C LEU A 59 -13.65 -13.05 8.77
N ARG A 60 -12.35 -13.20 8.85
CA ARG A 60 -11.47 -12.12 9.31
C ARG A 60 -11.21 -11.21 8.14
N GLN A 61 -11.56 -9.97 8.30
CA GLN A 61 -11.31 -8.98 7.27
C GLN A 61 -10.43 -7.89 7.81
N PHE A 62 -9.56 -7.40 6.95
CA PHE A 62 -8.70 -6.27 7.27
C PHE A 62 -9.30 -5.03 6.63
N ARG A 63 -9.16 -3.92 7.29
CA ARG A 63 -9.69 -2.66 6.80
C ARG A 63 -8.69 -1.56 7.06
N THR A 64 -8.46 -0.74 6.05
CA THR A 64 -7.56 0.41 6.18
C THR A 64 -8.23 1.45 7.07
N THR A 65 -7.51 1.90 8.10
CA THR A 65 -8.01 2.87 9.05
C THR A 65 -7.98 4.27 8.45
N PRO A 66 -8.66 5.25 9.08
CA PRO A 66 -8.53 6.64 8.64
C PRO A 66 -7.08 7.11 8.60
N LYS A 67 -6.27 6.65 9.55
CA LYS A 67 -4.84 6.97 9.53
C LYS A 67 -4.18 6.35 8.30
N GLY A 68 -4.58 5.12 7.93
CA GLY A 68 -4.07 4.47 6.73
C GLY A 68 -4.45 5.23 5.47
N VAL A 69 -5.67 5.76 5.42
CA VAL A 69 -6.09 6.57 4.27
C VAL A 69 -5.25 7.84 4.18
N GLU A 70 -4.96 8.46 5.32
CA GLU A 70 -4.09 9.63 5.36
C GLU A 70 -2.69 9.29 4.86
N TYR A 71 -2.18 8.13 5.27
CA TYR A 71 -0.88 7.68 4.84
C TYR A 71 -0.85 7.50 3.32
N LEU A 72 -1.89 6.89 2.76
CA LEU A 72 -1.97 6.71 1.32
C LEU A 72 -2.01 8.04 0.58
N ALA A 73 -2.79 8.98 1.08
CA ALA A 73 -2.88 10.29 0.46
C ALA A 73 -1.53 11.02 0.51
N ALA A 74 -0.84 10.90 1.63
CA ALA A 74 0.48 11.52 1.78
C ALA A 74 1.49 10.88 0.83
N ALA A 75 1.44 9.55 0.70
CA ALA A 75 2.35 8.84 -0.19
C ALA A 75 2.10 9.23 -1.64
N GLU A 76 0.84 9.39 -2.02
CA GLU A 76 0.50 9.83 -3.37
C GLU A 76 1.02 11.22 -3.66
N ARG A 77 0.88 12.12 -2.70
CA ARG A 77 1.40 13.48 -2.86
C ARG A 77 2.90 13.47 -3.03
N MET A 78 3.59 12.65 -2.24
CA MET A 78 5.04 12.54 -2.36
C MET A 78 5.44 11.99 -3.72
N SER A 79 4.73 10.97 -4.19
CA SER A 79 4.98 10.41 -5.50
C SER A 79 4.78 11.43 -6.61
N ASP A 80 3.70 12.20 -6.52
CA ASP A 80 3.41 13.21 -7.51
C ASP A 80 4.50 14.27 -7.55
N MET A 81 4.96 14.70 -6.39
CA MET A 81 6.03 15.66 -6.30
C MET A 81 7.31 15.12 -6.92
N LEU A 82 7.60 13.87 -6.64
CA LEU A 82 8.80 13.23 -7.19
C LEU A 82 8.69 13.06 -8.71
N ALA A 83 7.51 12.74 -9.20
CA ALA A 83 7.30 12.58 -10.63
C ALA A 83 7.52 13.90 -11.37
N ILE A 84 7.07 14.99 -10.79
CA ILE A 84 7.27 16.31 -11.39
C ILE A 84 8.76 16.64 -11.41
N GLU A 85 9.45 16.38 -10.32
CA GLU A 85 10.89 16.60 -10.25
C GLU A 85 11.63 15.76 -11.30
N THR A 86 11.24 14.51 -11.41
CA THR A 86 11.87 13.62 -12.37
C THR A 86 11.67 14.10 -13.80
N ARG A 87 10.49 14.61 -14.10
CA ARG A 87 10.21 15.12 -15.43
C ARG A 87 11.08 16.32 -15.75
N ARG A 88 11.24 17.22 -14.80
CA ARG A 88 12.09 18.38 -15.02
C ARG A 88 13.54 17.98 -15.26
N ALA A 89 14.00 17.02 -14.49
CA ALA A 89 15.38 16.55 -14.63
C ALA A 89 15.59 15.84 -15.95
N ALA A 90 14.59 15.15 -16.44
CA ALA A 90 14.70 14.38 -17.67
C ALA A 90 14.61 15.23 -18.92
N LYS A 91 14.11 16.43 -18.76
CA LYS A 91 14.07 17.32 -19.90
C LYS A 91 15.41 17.96 -20.07
N PRO A 92 16.02 17.80 -21.07
CA PRO A 92 17.26 18.45 -21.29
C PRO A 92 17.10 19.37 -22.41
N GLY A 93 16.67 19.25 -22.06
CA GLY A 93 16.63 19.69 -22.65
C GLY A 93 16.04 19.37 -22.96
N ALA A 94 15.65 19.09 -22.50
CA ALA A 94 15.26 18.80 -22.31
C ALA A 94 15.32 18.10 -22.16
N PHE A 95 15.76 17.85 -22.29
CA PHE A 95 16.14 17.25 -22.30
C PHE A 95 16.32 16.98 -22.90
N LEU A 96 16.26 17.23 -23.18
CA LEU A 96 16.47 17.17 -23.78
C LEU A 96 16.41 17.24 -24.44
N LEU A 97 16.26 17.23 -24.62
CA LEU A 97 16.27 17.39 -25.20
C LEU A 97 16.35 17.51 -25.59
#